data_99fe8233ee97c71fd6f5d7caff2a00b1
#
_entry.id   99fe8233ee97c71fd6f5d7caff2a00b1
#
_cell.length_a   1.000
_cell.length_b   1.000
_cell.length_c   1.000
_cell.angle_alpha   90.00
_cell.angle_beta   90.00
_cell.angle_gamma   90.00
#
_symmetry.space_group_name_H-M   'P 1'
#
loop_
_entity.id
_entity.type
_entity.pdbx_description
1 polymer ?
#
loop_
_entity_poly.entity_id
_entity_poly.type
_entity_poly.pdbx_seq_one_letter_code
_entity_poly.pdbx_strand_id
1 'polypeptide(L)'
;TPTPAPLTSSDITDGIITTTKIADANVTNPKLTSGSQQNFRNIIINGDMSIAQRSTSVASITASGYYTVDRLQTILSSLGTWTQSQSTDTPTGQGFAKSLKMDCTTADASPAAGDFLMLRTKFEGQNLQYLKKGTSSAESLTASFWVKSAKTGTFILELRDADNSRQISKSYTISSANTWEKKTITYDGDTTG
;
A
#
# COMPACT_ATOMS: atom_id res chain seq x y z
N THR A 1 -3.81 -12.79 -56.96
CA THR A 1 -4.42 -11.67 -56.23
C THR A 1 -3.33 -11.00 -55.40
N PRO A 2 -3.17 -9.66 -55.49
CA PRO A 2 -2.20 -8.96 -54.65
C PRO A 2 -2.54 -9.15 -53.18
N THR A 3 -1.52 -9.44 -52.36
CA THR A 3 -1.66 -9.52 -50.90
C THR A 3 -2.01 -8.12 -50.39
N PRO A 4 -3.09 -7.93 -49.62
CA PRO A 4 -3.40 -6.64 -49.03
C PRO A 4 -2.24 -6.15 -48.15
N ALA A 5 -1.93 -4.86 -48.21
CA ALA A 5 -0.92 -4.27 -47.33
C ALA A 5 -1.31 -4.48 -45.85
N PRO A 6 -0.34 -4.74 -44.97
CA PRO A 6 -0.63 -4.84 -43.55
C PRO A 6 -1.26 -3.53 -43.02
N LEU A 7 -2.29 -3.64 -42.17
CA LEU A 7 -2.89 -2.48 -41.52
C LEU A 7 -1.86 -1.81 -40.62
N THR A 8 -1.80 -0.49 -40.68
CA THR A 8 -0.98 0.36 -39.81
C THR A 8 -1.82 0.94 -38.67
N SER A 9 -1.19 1.52 -37.66
CA SER A 9 -1.92 2.18 -36.56
C SER A 9 -2.81 3.34 -37.02
N SER A 10 -2.49 3.98 -38.16
CA SER A 10 -3.31 5.05 -38.76
C SER A 10 -4.58 4.56 -39.44
N ASP A 11 -4.66 3.27 -39.73
CA ASP A 11 -5.84 2.66 -40.37
C ASP A 11 -6.91 2.25 -39.34
N ILE A 12 -6.59 2.36 -38.05
CA ILE A 12 -7.49 2.03 -36.96
C ILE A 12 -7.80 3.30 -36.16
N THR A 13 -8.99 3.84 -36.39
CA THR A 13 -9.48 5.01 -35.63
C THR A 13 -9.90 4.61 -34.21
N ASP A 14 -9.77 5.54 -33.23
CA ASP A 14 -10.23 5.32 -31.87
C ASP A 14 -11.71 4.90 -31.83
N GLY A 15 -12.01 3.88 -31.02
CA GLY A 15 -13.36 3.35 -30.85
C GLY A 15 -13.82 2.34 -31.93
N ILE A 16 -13.06 2.13 -33.01
CA ILE A 16 -13.40 1.14 -34.04
C ILE A 16 -13.31 -0.32 -33.53
N ILE A 17 -12.37 -0.59 -32.63
CA ILE A 17 -12.22 -1.92 -32.03
C ILE A 17 -13.13 -2.02 -30.82
N THR A 18 -14.26 -2.69 -30.97
CA THR A 18 -15.22 -2.99 -29.92
C THR A 18 -15.01 -4.40 -29.38
N THR A 19 -15.58 -4.71 -28.20
CA THR A 19 -15.50 -6.04 -27.58
C THR A 19 -16.00 -7.15 -28.50
N THR A 20 -16.98 -6.88 -29.34
CA THR A 20 -17.52 -7.84 -30.32
C THR A 20 -16.56 -8.16 -31.47
N LYS A 21 -15.53 -7.31 -31.69
CA LYS A 21 -14.51 -7.51 -32.71
C LYS A 21 -13.26 -8.24 -32.19
N ILE A 22 -13.17 -8.43 -30.90
CA ILE A 22 -12.09 -9.17 -30.26
C ILE A 22 -12.69 -10.47 -29.73
N ALA A 23 -12.38 -11.59 -30.36
CA ALA A 23 -12.82 -12.88 -29.86
C ALA A 23 -12.13 -13.19 -28.52
N ASP A 24 -12.82 -13.94 -27.66
CA ASP A 24 -12.32 -14.36 -26.35
C ASP A 24 -10.95 -15.02 -26.48
N ALA A 25 -10.06 -14.74 -25.53
CA ALA A 25 -8.66 -15.20 -25.46
C ALA A 25 -7.72 -14.65 -26.55
N ASN A 26 -8.15 -13.78 -27.44
CA ASN A 26 -7.24 -13.17 -28.44
C ASN A 26 -6.32 -12.10 -27.87
N VAL A 27 -6.66 -11.49 -26.74
CA VAL A 27 -5.79 -10.57 -26.01
C VAL A 27 -5.07 -11.35 -24.91
N THR A 28 -3.85 -11.76 -25.16
CA THR A 28 -3.02 -12.50 -24.20
C THR A 28 -2.15 -11.55 -23.38
N ASN A 29 -1.67 -11.98 -22.23
CA ASN A 29 -0.82 -11.18 -21.33
C ASN A 29 0.36 -10.46 -22.04
N PRO A 30 1.09 -11.05 -22.99
CA PRO A 30 2.15 -10.37 -23.72
C PRO A 30 1.67 -9.20 -24.58
N LYS A 31 0.38 -9.17 -24.95
CA LYS A 31 -0.24 -8.08 -25.73
C LYS A 31 -0.77 -6.95 -24.85
N LEU A 32 -0.82 -7.18 -23.54
CA LEU A 32 -1.20 -6.16 -22.57
C LEU A 32 0.05 -5.41 -22.12
N THR A 33 -0.05 -4.10 -21.97
CA THR A 33 1.03 -3.31 -21.36
C THR A 33 1.26 -3.79 -19.91
N SER A 34 2.46 -3.57 -19.38
CA SER A 34 2.81 -3.94 -17.99
C SER A 34 1.80 -3.41 -16.95
N GLY A 35 1.11 -2.30 -17.24
CA GLY A 35 0.03 -1.76 -16.42
C GLY A 35 -1.27 -2.56 -16.44
N SER A 36 -1.44 -3.48 -17.38
CA SER A 36 -2.67 -4.27 -17.57
C SER A 36 -2.61 -5.67 -16.95
N GLN A 37 -1.51 -6.05 -16.31
CA GLN A 37 -1.43 -7.33 -15.61
C GLN A 37 -2.38 -7.31 -14.40
N GLN A 38 -3.40 -8.13 -14.46
CA GLN A 38 -4.51 -8.09 -13.50
C GLN A 38 -4.33 -9.00 -12.28
N ASN A 39 -3.31 -9.86 -12.27
CA ASN A 39 -3.09 -10.81 -11.19
C ASN A 39 -2.15 -10.22 -10.12
N PHE A 40 -2.57 -10.30 -8.86
CA PHE A 40 -1.78 -9.91 -7.67
C PHE A 40 -1.31 -8.45 -7.62
N ARG A 41 -2.12 -7.51 -8.07
CA ARG A 41 -1.79 -6.08 -7.99
C ARG A 41 -1.66 -5.56 -6.56
N ASN A 42 -2.49 -6.05 -5.65
CA ASN A 42 -2.43 -5.67 -4.24
C ASN A 42 -1.79 -6.79 -3.43
N ILE A 43 -0.58 -6.54 -2.94
CA ILE A 43 0.14 -7.47 -2.06
C ILE A 43 -0.20 -7.29 -0.58
N ILE A 44 -0.94 -6.22 -0.23
CA ILE A 44 -1.34 -5.95 1.15
C ILE A 44 -2.57 -6.80 1.46
N ILE A 45 -2.42 -7.69 2.43
CA ILE A 45 -3.51 -8.51 2.96
C ILE A 45 -4.24 -7.70 4.03
N ASN A 46 -5.59 -7.69 3.99
CA ASN A 46 -6.44 -6.94 4.91
C ASN A 46 -6.18 -5.42 4.89
N GLY A 47 -5.86 -4.87 3.71
CA GLY A 47 -5.59 -3.44 3.54
C GLY A 47 -6.81 -2.54 3.76
N ASP A 48 -8.01 -3.11 3.72
CA ASP A 48 -9.29 -2.46 4.03
C ASP A 48 -9.64 -2.51 5.53
N MET A 49 -8.79 -3.11 6.36
CA MET A 49 -8.93 -3.21 7.82
C MET A 49 -10.20 -3.94 8.29
N SER A 50 -10.81 -4.78 7.43
CA SER A 50 -12.10 -5.43 7.71
C SER A 50 -11.98 -6.59 8.71
N ILE A 51 -10.83 -7.27 8.76
CA ILE A 51 -10.62 -8.44 9.60
C ILE A 51 -9.86 -8.06 10.88
N ALA A 52 -10.48 -8.32 12.03
CA ALA A 52 -9.94 -8.05 13.36
C ALA A 52 -10.28 -9.21 14.31
N GLN A 53 -9.55 -10.33 14.18
CA GLN A 53 -9.87 -11.59 14.90
C GLN A 53 -9.48 -11.55 16.39
N ARG A 54 -8.48 -10.76 16.77
CA ARG A 54 -8.01 -10.67 18.16
C ARG A 54 -8.92 -9.81 19.01
N SER A 55 -9.24 -8.63 18.54
CA SER A 55 -10.11 -7.65 19.20
C SER A 55 -10.44 -6.53 18.22
N THR A 56 -11.54 -5.83 18.45
CA THR A 56 -11.86 -4.58 17.73
C THR A 56 -11.34 -3.34 18.44
N SER A 57 -10.91 -3.45 19.72
CA SER A 57 -10.30 -2.34 20.46
C SER A 57 -9.41 -2.87 21.58
N VAL A 58 -8.22 -2.29 21.73
CA VAL A 58 -7.28 -2.56 22.81
C VAL A 58 -6.74 -1.23 23.31
N ALA A 59 -6.90 -0.97 24.62
CA ALA A 59 -6.41 0.22 25.30
C ALA A 59 -5.09 -0.03 26.03
N SER A 60 -4.48 1.05 26.52
CA SER A 60 -3.27 1.03 27.37
C SER A 60 -2.07 0.35 26.71
N ILE A 61 -1.92 0.50 25.40
CA ILE A 61 -0.80 -0.05 24.65
C ILE A 61 0.45 0.80 24.93
N THR A 62 1.48 0.17 25.47
CA THR A 62 2.79 0.76 25.78
C THR A 62 3.94 -0.05 25.19
N ALA A 63 3.65 -1.12 24.46
CA ALA A 63 4.65 -2.03 23.86
C ALA A 63 4.27 -2.40 22.43
N SER A 64 5.21 -3.00 21.71
CA SER A 64 4.98 -3.52 20.36
C SER A 64 4.14 -4.80 20.39
N GLY A 65 3.22 -4.97 19.41
CA GLY A 65 2.36 -6.15 19.34
C GLY A 65 1.39 -6.15 18.18
N TYR A 66 0.65 -7.26 18.06
CA TYR A 66 -0.54 -7.38 17.18
C TYR A 66 -1.78 -7.28 18.05
N TYR A 67 -2.57 -6.24 17.93
CA TYR A 67 -3.63 -5.92 18.89
C TYR A 67 -5.04 -6.12 18.29
N THR A 68 -5.35 -5.46 17.19
CA THR A 68 -6.71 -5.48 16.61
C THR A 68 -6.72 -6.01 15.19
N VAL A 69 -6.56 -5.14 14.20
CA VAL A 69 -6.61 -5.48 12.78
C VAL A 69 -5.54 -6.48 12.40
N ASP A 70 -5.94 -7.56 11.74
CA ASP A 70 -5.03 -8.63 11.37
C ASP A 70 -3.99 -8.17 10.35
N ARG A 71 -2.81 -8.77 10.40
CA ARG A 71 -1.63 -8.50 9.54
C ARG A 71 -0.94 -7.16 9.81
N LEU A 72 -1.50 -6.27 10.64
CA LEU A 72 -0.88 -5.02 11.06
C LEU A 72 -0.32 -5.12 12.47
N GLN A 73 0.97 -4.87 12.61
CA GLN A 73 1.69 -4.83 13.87
C GLN A 73 1.95 -3.38 14.27
N THR A 74 1.64 -3.03 15.50
CA THR A 74 2.12 -1.80 16.13
C THR A 74 3.54 -2.03 16.63
N ILE A 75 4.46 -1.16 16.27
CA ILE A 75 5.80 -1.08 16.83
C ILE A 75 5.88 0.23 17.59
N LEU A 76 6.15 0.13 18.88
CA LEU A 76 6.17 1.27 19.80
C LEU A 76 7.44 1.23 20.63
N SER A 77 8.17 2.34 20.67
CA SER A 77 9.30 2.57 21.53
C SER A 77 9.06 3.86 22.30
N SER A 78 8.82 3.75 23.59
CA SER A 78 8.75 4.84 24.59
C SER A 78 7.91 6.07 24.24
N LEU A 79 7.01 5.98 23.28
CA LEU A 79 6.21 7.12 22.79
C LEU A 79 4.79 7.11 23.33
N GLY A 80 4.65 7.28 24.66
CA GLY A 80 3.37 7.43 25.34
C GLY A 80 2.51 6.17 25.39
N THR A 81 1.22 6.34 25.66
CA THR A 81 0.23 5.26 25.78
C THR A 81 -0.86 5.42 24.70
N TRP A 82 -1.26 4.32 24.09
CA TRP A 82 -2.14 4.33 22.92
C TRP A 82 -3.33 3.39 23.09
N THR A 83 -4.40 3.74 22.40
CA THR A 83 -5.52 2.82 22.13
C THR A 83 -5.53 2.53 20.63
N GLN A 84 -5.56 1.25 20.27
CA GLN A 84 -5.75 0.82 18.88
C GLN A 84 -7.16 0.28 18.71
N SER A 85 -7.85 0.69 17.65
CA SER A 85 -9.20 0.22 17.37
C SER A 85 -9.49 0.08 15.87
N GLN A 86 -10.36 -0.89 15.53
CA GLN A 86 -11.01 -0.93 14.24
C GLN A 86 -12.16 0.09 14.26
N SER A 87 -12.10 1.09 13.39
CA SER A 87 -13.02 2.22 13.34
C SER A 87 -13.96 2.12 12.13
N THR A 88 -15.12 2.75 12.21
CA THR A 88 -16.04 2.98 11.08
C THR A 88 -15.86 4.35 10.43
N ASP A 89 -14.96 5.18 10.94
CA ASP A 89 -14.57 6.43 10.28
C ASP A 89 -13.68 6.11 9.08
N THR A 90 -14.21 6.30 7.89
CA THR A 90 -13.57 5.91 6.61
C THR A 90 -13.72 7.02 5.58
N PRO A 91 -12.89 7.06 4.53
CA PRO A 91 -13.02 8.04 3.45
C PRO A 91 -14.33 7.81 2.68
N THR A 92 -15.20 8.81 2.73
CA THR A 92 -16.56 8.76 2.14
C THR A 92 -16.50 8.45 0.65
N GLY A 93 -17.37 7.54 0.20
CA GLY A 93 -17.51 7.19 -1.22
C GLY A 93 -16.39 6.32 -1.79
N GLN A 94 -15.42 5.87 -0.98
CA GLN A 94 -14.28 5.09 -1.45
C GLN A 94 -14.44 3.57 -1.26
N GLY A 95 -15.59 3.12 -0.75
CA GLY A 95 -15.92 1.70 -0.61
C GLY A 95 -15.31 1.02 0.62
N PHE A 96 -14.65 1.74 1.52
CA PHE A 96 -14.12 1.19 2.76
C PHE A 96 -15.18 1.18 3.87
N ALA A 97 -15.33 0.04 4.54
CA ALA A 97 -16.22 -0.10 5.69
C ALA A 97 -15.49 0.11 7.02
N LYS A 98 -14.19 -0.07 7.04
CA LYS A 98 -13.36 -0.03 8.25
C LYS A 98 -12.05 0.71 8.02
N SER A 99 -11.47 1.19 9.11
CA SER A 99 -10.12 1.76 9.18
C SER A 99 -9.43 1.33 10.48
N LEU A 100 -8.12 1.43 10.52
CA LEU A 100 -7.36 1.30 11.75
C LEU A 100 -7.17 2.68 12.38
N LYS A 101 -7.58 2.84 13.63
CA LYS A 101 -7.38 4.06 14.42
C LYS A 101 -6.35 3.82 15.51
N MET A 102 -5.39 4.72 15.61
CA MET A 102 -4.46 4.88 16.74
C MET A 102 -4.78 6.15 17.48
N ASP A 103 -5.09 6.05 18.76
CA ASP A 103 -5.46 7.18 19.61
C ASP A 103 -4.45 7.31 20.77
N CYS A 104 -3.74 8.42 20.82
CA CYS A 104 -2.80 8.71 21.90
C CYS A 104 -3.57 9.12 23.15
N THR A 105 -3.65 8.25 24.13
CA THR A 105 -4.39 8.49 25.38
C THR A 105 -3.54 9.15 26.45
N THR A 106 -2.22 8.96 26.42
CA THR A 106 -1.27 9.67 27.25
C THR A 106 -0.04 10.00 26.39
N ALA A 107 0.15 11.27 26.12
CA ALA A 107 1.30 11.73 25.35
C ALA A 107 2.59 11.61 26.17
N ASP A 108 3.69 11.32 25.49
CA ASP A 108 5.01 11.53 26.05
C ASP A 108 5.29 13.05 26.07
N ALA A 109 5.63 13.58 27.24
CA ALA A 109 5.89 15.01 27.42
C ALA A 109 7.30 15.42 26.93
N SER A 110 8.21 14.46 26.74
CA SER A 110 9.61 14.73 26.38
C SER A 110 10.16 13.66 25.45
N PRO A 111 9.61 13.50 24.22
CA PRO A 111 10.05 12.46 23.30
C PRO A 111 11.54 12.56 22.98
N ALA A 112 12.26 11.46 23.09
CA ALA A 112 13.65 11.33 22.71
C ALA A 112 13.80 10.98 21.23
N ALA A 113 14.98 11.16 20.65
CA ALA A 113 15.24 10.87 19.24
C ALA A 113 15.01 9.39 18.85
N GLY A 114 15.02 8.48 19.81
CA GLY A 114 14.77 7.06 19.60
C GLY A 114 13.32 6.62 19.82
N ASP A 115 12.43 7.54 20.20
CA ASP A 115 11.03 7.23 20.47
C ASP A 115 10.22 7.29 19.18
N PHE A 116 9.44 6.25 18.94
CA PHE A 116 8.64 6.17 17.72
C PHE A 116 7.41 5.28 17.87
N LEU A 117 6.44 5.55 17.00
CA LEU A 117 5.30 4.68 16.72
C LEU A 117 5.26 4.41 15.23
N MET A 118 5.16 3.14 14.84
CA MET A 118 4.90 2.76 13.48
C MET A 118 3.87 1.64 13.38
N LEU A 119 3.16 1.59 12.27
CA LEU A 119 2.32 0.47 11.86
C LEU A 119 3.07 -0.29 10.78
N ARG A 120 3.21 -1.60 10.96
CA ARG A 120 3.97 -2.45 10.06
C ARG A 120 3.15 -3.64 9.57
N THR A 121 3.19 -3.90 8.28
CA THR A 121 2.81 -5.19 7.71
C THR A 121 4.05 -5.88 7.16
N LYS A 122 4.04 -7.21 7.12
CA LYS A 122 5.14 -8.02 6.59
C LYS A 122 4.67 -8.80 5.38
N PHE A 123 5.53 -8.88 4.39
CA PHE A 123 5.36 -9.69 3.19
C PHE A 123 6.37 -10.83 3.20
N GLU A 124 5.95 -11.98 2.77
CA GLU A 124 6.82 -13.14 2.62
C GLU A 124 7.56 -13.06 1.28
N GLY A 125 8.86 -13.28 1.28
CA GLY A 125 9.70 -13.17 0.08
C GLY A 125 9.22 -14.01 -1.09
N GLN A 126 8.66 -15.20 -0.82
CA GLN A 126 8.08 -16.08 -1.84
C GLN A 126 6.93 -15.43 -2.64
N ASN A 127 6.20 -14.47 -2.02
CA ASN A 127 5.10 -13.74 -2.66
C ASN A 127 5.60 -12.51 -3.44
N LEU A 128 6.89 -12.20 -3.38
CA LEU A 128 7.49 -11.00 -3.99
C LEU A 128 8.44 -11.32 -5.15
N GLN A 129 8.54 -12.59 -5.58
CA GLN A 129 9.48 -13.01 -6.63
C GLN A 129 9.27 -12.29 -7.96
N TYR A 130 8.04 -11.91 -8.29
CA TYR A 130 7.72 -11.17 -9.51
C TYR A 130 8.29 -9.75 -9.53
N LEU A 131 8.71 -9.22 -8.38
CA LEU A 131 9.40 -7.93 -8.30
C LEU A 131 10.84 -8.01 -8.81
N LYS A 132 11.36 -9.20 -9.06
CA LYS A 132 12.71 -9.43 -9.62
C LYS A 132 13.81 -8.66 -8.88
N LYS A 133 13.64 -8.48 -7.58
CA LYS A 133 14.57 -7.79 -6.70
C LYS A 133 15.99 -8.35 -6.84
N GLY A 134 17.00 -7.50 -6.82
CA GLY A 134 18.40 -7.89 -7.03
C GLY A 134 18.79 -8.09 -8.48
N THR A 135 17.96 -7.69 -9.44
CA THR A 135 18.27 -7.80 -10.88
C THR A 135 18.13 -6.44 -11.56
N SER A 136 18.75 -6.29 -12.72
CA SER A 136 18.61 -5.07 -13.55
C SER A 136 17.17 -4.85 -14.05
N SER A 137 16.30 -5.86 -13.93
CA SER A 137 14.88 -5.80 -14.30
C SER A 137 13.96 -5.70 -13.08
N ALA A 138 14.48 -5.23 -11.94
CA ALA A 138 13.68 -5.07 -10.73
C ALA A 138 12.49 -4.12 -10.95
N GLU A 139 11.31 -4.56 -10.54
CA GLU A 139 10.06 -3.83 -10.72
C GLU A 139 9.88 -2.79 -9.62
N SER A 140 9.30 -1.64 -9.98
CA SER A 140 8.93 -0.60 -9.02
C SER A 140 7.71 -1.01 -8.19
N LEU A 141 7.61 -0.47 -6.97
CA LEU A 141 6.47 -0.64 -6.08
C LEU A 141 5.77 0.70 -5.85
N THR A 142 4.44 0.71 -6.00
CA THR A 142 3.64 1.87 -5.65
C THR A 142 2.72 1.53 -4.48
N ALA A 143 2.87 2.26 -3.38
CA ALA A 143 1.95 2.24 -2.25
C ALA A 143 0.91 3.35 -2.40
N SER A 144 -0.36 2.99 -2.26
CA SER A 144 -1.48 3.94 -2.24
C SER A 144 -2.36 3.65 -1.03
N PHE A 145 -2.62 4.66 -0.23
CA PHE A 145 -3.40 4.52 1.00
C PHE A 145 -4.14 5.80 1.35
N TRP A 146 -5.21 5.65 2.12
CA TRP A 146 -5.89 6.77 2.75
C TRP A 146 -5.40 6.94 4.18
N VAL A 147 -5.19 8.20 4.57
CA VAL A 147 -4.72 8.56 5.90
C VAL A 147 -5.47 9.78 6.42
N LYS A 148 -5.74 9.78 7.73
CA LYS A 148 -6.31 10.90 8.46
C LYS A 148 -5.58 11.05 9.79
N SER A 149 -5.26 12.28 10.18
CA SER A 149 -4.65 12.59 11.46
C SER A 149 -5.22 13.86 12.04
N ALA A 150 -5.28 13.94 13.38
CA ALA A 150 -5.59 15.17 14.10
C ALA A 150 -4.44 16.20 14.02
N LYS A 151 -3.24 15.76 13.61
CA LYS A 151 -2.07 16.61 13.43
C LYS A 151 -1.67 16.66 11.97
N THR A 152 -1.39 17.85 11.47
CA THR A 152 -0.72 18.06 10.19
C THR A 152 0.78 17.87 10.35
N GLY A 153 1.48 17.59 9.26
CA GLY A 153 2.93 17.46 9.26
C GLY A 153 3.43 16.39 8.31
N THR A 154 4.71 16.10 8.40
CA THR A 154 5.40 15.13 7.56
C THR A 154 5.50 13.78 8.27
N PHE A 155 5.11 12.74 7.56
CA PHE A 155 5.18 11.35 7.97
C PHE A 155 6.03 10.55 6.99
N ILE A 156 6.46 9.38 7.40
CA ILE A 156 7.35 8.53 6.61
C ILE A 156 6.64 7.21 6.27
N LEU A 157 6.76 6.80 5.01
CA LEU A 157 6.52 5.43 4.59
C LEU A 157 7.85 4.77 4.28
N GLU A 158 8.07 3.60 4.87
CA GLU A 158 9.31 2.84 4.74
C GLU A 158 9.04 1.47 4.12
N LEU A 159 9.87 1.07 3.18
CA LEU A 159 10.02 -0.32 2.75
C LEU A 159 11.33 -0.84 3.31
N ARG A 160 11.25 -1.96 4.04
CA ARG A 160 12.42 -2.58 4.66
C ARG A 160 12.57 -4.03 4.21
N ASP A 161 13.77 -4.35 3.75
CA ASP A 161 14.26 -5.70 3.61
C ASP A 161 14.94 -6.12 4.92
N ALA A 162 14.30 -7.01 5.66
CA ALA A 162 14.81 -7.43 6.97
C ALA A 162 15.98 -8.40 6.84
N ASP A 163 16.02 -9.20 5.77
CA ASP A 163 17.03 -10.24 5.55
C ASP A 163 18.39 -9.61 5.20
N ASN A 164 18.37 -8.54 4.42
CA ASN A 164 19.58 -7.82 4.01
C ASN A 164 19.83 -6.52 4.80
N SER A 165 19.02 -6.24 5.83
CA SER A 165 19.13 -5.01 6.66
C SER A 165 19.14 -3.72 5.84
N ARG A 166 18.35 -3.68 4.76
CA ARG A 166 18.23 -2.54 3.84
C ARG A 166 16.86 -1.89 3.98
N GLN A 167 16.80 -0.61 3.74
CA GLN A 167 15.56 0.15 3.78
C GLN A 167 15.58 1.33 2.82
N ILE A 168 14.41 1.73 2.37
CA ILE A 168 14.16 2.96 1.64
C ILE A 168 12.95 3.66 2.23
N SER A 169 13.07 4.95 2.52
CA SER A 169 12.03 5.76 3.14
C SER A 169 11.67 6.92 2.23
N LYS A 170 10.37 7.19 2.10
CA LYS A 170 9.84 8.40 1.44
C LYS A 170 8.85 9.10 2.36
N SER A 171 8.91 10.42 2.36
CA SER A 171 8.01 11.24 3.15
C SER A 171 6.69 11.49 2.42
N TYR A 172 5.62 11.70 3.21
CA TYR A 172 4.35 12.28 2.76
C TYR A 172 3.84 13.29 3.78
N THR A 173 3.09 14.27 3.32
CA THR A 173 2.56 15.33 4.18
C THR A 173 1.06 15.14 4.38
N ILE A 174 0.59 15.23 5.62
CA ILE A 174 -0.83 15.42 5.94
C ILE A 174 -1.05 16.91 6.02
N SER A 175 -1.85 17.44 5.10
CA SER A 175 -2.04 18.88 4.90
C SER A 175 -3.20 19.44 5.69
N SER A 176 -4.23 18.62 5.96
CA SER A 176 -5.45 19.05 6.66
C SER A 176 -5.76 18.13 7.84
N ALA A 177 -5.83 18.70 9.04
CA ALA A 177 -6.19 17.94 10.24
C ALA A 177 -7.61 17.36 10.12
N ASN A 178 -7.80 16.17 10.65
CA ASN A 178 -9.09 15.45 10.67
C ASN A 178 -9.75 15.23 9.30
N THR A 179 -8.95 15.25 8.22
CA THR A 179 -9.42 15.05 6.85
C THR A 179 -8.77 13.81 6.25
N TRP A 180 -9.55 12.98 5.57
CA TRP A 180 -9.03 11.85 4.83
C TRP A 180 -8.31 12.31 3.56
N GLU A 181 -7.05 11.96 3.44
CA GLU A 181 -6.21 12.27 2.27
C GLU A 181 -5.67 10.99 1.65
N LYS A 182 -5.78 10.87 0.32
CA LYS A 182 -5.14 9.77 -0.42
C LYS A 182 -3.68 10.10 -0.67
N LYS A 183 -2.79 9.19 -0.33
CA LYS A 183 -1.35 9.29 -0.63
C LYS A 183 -0.97 8.18 -1.60
N THR A 184 -0.07 8.52 -2.51
CA THR A 184 0.51 7.58 -3.47
C THR A 184 2.01 7.82 -3.53
N ILE A 185 2.79 6.78 -3.29
CA ILE A 185 4.25 6.83 -3.21
C ILE A 185 4.81 5.68 -4.03
N THR A 186 5.67 5.99 -4.98
CA THR A 186 6.36 4.98 -5.82
C THR A 186 7.81 4.86 -5.39
N TYR A 187 8.27 3.64 -5.23
CA TYR A 187 9.66 3.27 -4.98
C TYR A 187 10.21 2.60 -6.22
N ASP A 188 11.41 2.96 -6.59
CA ASP A 188 12.12 2.32 -7.70
C ASP A 188 12.44 0.86 -7.36
N GLY A 189 12.59 0.03 -8.37
CA GLY A 189 12.98 -1.37 -8.19
C GLY A 189 14.37 -1.47 -7.56
N ASP A 190 14.49 -2.36 -6.58
CA ASP A 190 15.79 -2.62 -5.95
C ASP A 190 16.63 -3.55 -6.82
N THR A 191 17.56 -2.97 -7.55
CA THR A 191 18.46 -3.71 -8.47
C THR A 191 19.64 -4.36 -7.78
N THR A 192 19.84 -4.11 -6.49
CA THR A 192 21.01 -4.61 -5.74
C THR A 192 20.68 -5.90 -4.95
N GLY A 193 19.43 -6.09 -4.57
CA GLY A 193 18.99 -7.28 -3.81
C GLY A 193 19.23 -7.23 -2.32
#